data_99ea6e85c5dd5badf3f29f2cf99f0b9d
#
_entry.id   99ea6e85c5dd5badf3f29f2cf99f0b9d
#
_cell.length_a   1.000
_cell.length_b   1.000
_cell.length_c   1.000
_cell.angle_alpha   90.00
_cell.angle_beta   90.00
_cell.angle_gamma   90.00
#
_symmetry.space_group_name_H-M   'P 1'
#
loop_
_entity.id
_entity.type
_entity.pdbx_description
1 polymer ?
#
loop_
_entity_poly.entity_id
_entity_poly.type
_entity_poly.pdbx_seq_one_letter_code
_entity_poly.pdbx_strand_id
1 'polypeptide(L)'
;MRGSTAAALGAWVCFEDEAGFSMTPPRARTWGRRGHTPVVRVRGRSFRRISVAAMVCYRPGERSRLIYRPRVYNKRKHERTSFDWTDYRDLIACAHQQLGGPVILVWDNLNTHRAAGIRQYADAHDWLTIVHLPTYAPDLNPVEGVWSLLRRGPLANTAFTDADHLTRTLRHGLRQIQYRPDLIDGCLTETGLTITRHDPTPTRKPQ
;
A
#
# COMPACT_ATOMS: atom_id res chain seq x y z
N MET A 1 7.71 -14.20 18.08
CA MET A 1 7.83 -15.59 17.61
C MET A 1 7.18 -15.91 16.24
N ARG A 2 6.68 -14.93 15.45
CA ARG A 2 6.01 -15.22 14.15
C ARG A 2 6.82 -14.87 12.89
N GLY A 3 7.99 -14.25 13.03
CA GLY A 3 8.88 -13.96 11.89
C GLY A 3 9.58 -15.19 11.30
N SER A 4 9.74 -16.26 12.08
CA SER A 4 10.34 -17.52 11.60
C SER A 4 9.40 -18.34 10.72
N THR A 5 8.10 -18.15 10.82
CA THR A 5 7.09 -18.90 10.04
C THR A 5 7.05 -18.48 8.58
N ALA A 6 7.19 -17.17 8.30
CA ALA A 6 7.18 -16.65 6.92
C ALA A 6 8.38 -17.15 6.11
N ALA A 7 9.56 -17.13 6.71
CA ALA A 7 10.79 -17.58 6.06
C ALA A 7 10.76 -19.11 5.82
N ALA A 8 10.26 -19.88 6.80
CA ALA A 8 10.12 -21.34 6.68
C ALA A 8 9.12 -21.75 5.59
N LEU A 9 8.09 -20.94 5.35
CA LEU A 9 7.06 -21.21 4.34
C LEU A 9 7.39 -20.63 2.96
N GLY A 10 8.48 -19.86 2.81
CA GLY A 10 8.76 -19.13 1.58
C GLY A 10 7.63 -18.16 1.21
N ALA A 11 6.93 -17.61 2.20
CA ALA A 11 5.77 -16.76 2.01
C ALA A 11 6.17 -15.33 1.63
N TRP A 12 5.29 -14.66 0.92
CA TRP A 12 5.34 -13.22 0.72
C TRP A 12 4.83 -12.49 1.97
N VAL A 13 5.59 -11.52 2.45
CA VAL A 13 5.14 -10.59 3.49
C VAL A 13 4.57 -9.37 2.77
N CYS A 14 3.27 -9.17 2.93
CA CYS A 14 2.51 -8.14 2.23
C CYS A 14 1.93 -7.16 3.24
N PHE A 15 2.27 -5.89 3.13
CA PHE A 15 1.68 -4.81 3.93
C PHE A 15 0.62 -4.11 3.09
N GLU A 16 -0.54 -3.86 3.66
CA GLU A 16 -1.65 -3.19 2.99
C GLU A 16 -2.05 -1.91 3.73
N ASP A 17 -2.52 -0.91 2.96
CA ASP A 17 -3.10 0.34 3.47
C ASP A 17 -4.00 1.02 2.44
N GLU A 18 -4.90 1.91 2.92
CA GLU A 18 -5.78 2.73 2.10
C GLU A 18 -5.45 4.21 2.23
N ALA A 19 -5.29 4.91 1.12
CA ALA A 19 -5.19 6.36 1.10
C ALA A 19 -6.25 7.02 0.22
N GLY A 20 -6.72 8.19 0.68
CA GLY A 20 -7.62 9.05 -0.07
C GLY A 20 -6.89 10.22 -0.69
N PHE A 21 -7.22 10.50 -1.97
CA PHE A 21 -6.67 11.61 -2.73
C PHE A 21 -7.82 12.50 -3.22
N SER A 22 -7.62 13.82 -3.11
CA SER A 22 -8.60 14.83 -3.49
C SER A 22 -8.05 15.77 -4.55
N MET A 23 -8.91 16.61 -5.10
CA MET A 23 -8.53 17.65 -6.08
C MET A 23 -7.63 18.74 -5.48
N THR A 24 -7.51 18.80 -4.15
CA THR A 24 -6.57 19.71 -3.48
C THR A 24 -5.20 19.02 -3.44
N PRO A 25 -4.20 19.52 -4.18
CA PRO A 25 -2.89 18.89 -4.23
C PRO A 25 -2.17 19.02 -2.88
N PRO A 26 -1.33 18.04 -2.53
CA PRO A 26 -0.40 18.21 -1.41
C PRO A 26 0.59 19.33 -1.72
N ARG A 27 0.93 20.07 -0.67
CA ARG A 27 1.94 21.14 -0.75
C ARG A 27 3.33 20.55 -0.56
N ALA A 28 4.25 20.89 -1.46
CA ALA A 28 5.66 20.55 -1.32
C ALA A 28 6.53 21.76 -1.64
N ARG A 29 7.76 21.73 -1.13
CA ARG A 29 8.78 22.73 -1.49
C ARG A 29 9.07 22.63 -2.97
N THR A 30 9.22 23.79 -3.62
CA THR A 30 9.60 23.88 -5.04
C THR A 30 10.58 25.05 -5.24
N TRP A 31 11.26 25.03 -6.37
CA TRP A 31 12.16 26.11 -6.73
C TRP A 31 11.36 27.33 -7.23
N GLY A 32 11.81 28.52 -6.86
CA GLY A 32 11.24 29.78 -7.30
C GLY A 32 12.33 30.86 -7.38
N ARG A 33 12.03 31.99 -7.98
CA ARG A 33 12.93 33.15 -7.95
C ARG A 33 13.08 33.62 -6.50
N ARG A 34 14.29 34.05 -6.14
CA ARG A 34 14.56 34.64 -4.80
C ARG A 34 13.57 35.77 -4.53
N GLY A 35 12.91 35.73 -3.36
CA GLY A 35 11.90 36.70 -2.97
C GLY A 35 10.50 36.49 -3.56
N HIS A 36 10.29 35.47 -4.41
CA HIS A 36 8.99 35.17 -5.03
C HIS A 36 8.54 33.77 -4.65
N THR A 37 7.46 33.68 -3.89
CA THR A 37 6.83 32.38 -3.58
C THR A 37 5.97 31.94 -4.75
N PRO A 38 6.23 30.76 -5.35
CA PRO A 38 5.36 30.21 -6.39
C PRO A 38 3.93 30.00 -5.90
N VAL A 39 2.96 30.48 -6.67
CA VAL A 39 1.54 30.34 -6.36
C VAL A 39 0.89 29.39 -7.33
N VAL A 40 0.36 28.27 -6.83
CA VAL A 40 -0.46 27.35 -7.61
C VAL A 40 -1.93 27.63 -7.35
N ARG A 41 -2.64 28.10 -8.36
CA ARG A 41 -4.09 28.32 -8.27
C ARG A 41 -4.82 26.99 -8.49
N VAL A 42 -5.55 26.53 -7.47
CA VAL A 42 -6.35 25.31 -7.53
C VAL A 42 -7.84 25.68 -7.64
N ARG A 43 -8.60 24.91 -8.38
CA ARG A 43 -10.07 25.02 -8.39
C ARG A 43 -10.59 24.56 -7.04
N GLY A 44 -11.23 25.45 -6.29
CA GLY A 44 -11.80 25.14 -4.99
C GLY A 44 -12.98 24.16 -5.10
N ARG A 45 -13.19 23.39 -4.02
CA ARG A 45 -14.34 22.51 -3.75
C ARG A 45 -14.75 21.55 -4.88
N SER A 46 -13.86 20.64 -5.24
CA SER A 46 -14.31 19.41 -5.87
C SER A 46 -14.54 18.33 -4.80
N PHE A 47 -15.74 17.78 -4.75
CA PHE A 47 -16.08 16.67 -3.82
C PHE A 47 -15.61 15.30 -4.34
N ARG A 48 -14.93 15.25 -5.48
CA ARG A 48 -14.45 14.00 -6.03
C ARG A 48 -13.21 13.55 -5.26
N ARG A 49 -13.26 12.33 -4.79
CA ARG A 49 -12.20 11.66 -4.06
C ARG A 49 -11.85 10.36 -4.78
N ILE A 50 -10.58 10.02 -4.77
CA ILE A 50 -10.09 8.73 -5.20
C ILE A 50 -9.52 8.04 -3.99
N SER A 51 -10.05 6.87 -3.63
CA SER A 51 -9.44 5.98 -2.67
C SER A 51 -8.55 4.99 -3.40
N VAL A 52 -7.41 4.66 -2.82
CA VAL A 52 -6.50 3.63 -3.31
C VAL A 52 -6.19 2.69 -2.18
N ALA A 53 -6.52 1.42 -2.34
CA ALA A 53 -5.98 0.34 -1.53
C ALA A 53 -4.70 -0.16 -2.22
N ALA A 54 -3.61 -0.27 -1.49
CA ALA A 54 -2.34 -0.72 -2.04
C ALA A 54 -1.65 -1.72 -1.12
N MET A 55 -0.93 -2.64 -1.73
CA MET A 55 -0.20 -3.68 -1.05
C MET A 55 1.25 -3.68 -1.56
N VAL A 56 2.22 -3.55 -0.65
CA VAL A 56 3.64 -3.76 -0.92
C VAL A 56 4.03 -5.16 -0.44
N CYS A 57 4.68 -5.92 -1.31
CA CYS A 57 4.94 -7.32 -1.11
C CYS A 57 6.44 -7.61 -1.21
N TYR A 58 6.97 -8.29 -0.20
CA TYR A 58 8.38 -8.60 -0.05
C TYR A 58 8.58 -10.09 0.14
N ARG A 59 9.61 -10.64 -0.49
CA ARG A 59 10.07 -12.02 -0.30
C ARG A 59 11.58 -12.05 -0.50
N PRO A 60 12.36 -12.66 0.41
CA PRO A 60 13.81 -12.72 0.27
C PRO A 60 14.26 -13.39 -1.02
N GLY A 61 15.09 -12.69 -1.80
CA GLY A 61 15.59 -13.16 -3.08
C GLY A 61 14.64 -12.90 -4.27
N GLU A 62 13.49 -12.30 -4.02
CA GLU A 62 12.54 -11.90 -5.06
C GLU A 62 12.47 -10.37 -5.18
N ARG A 63 12.07 -9.90 -6.35
CA ARG A 63 11.81 -8.47 -6.58
C ARG A 63 10.57 -8.04 -5.82
N SER A 64 10.66 -6.95 -5.05
CA SER A 64 9.53 -6.36 -4.36
C SER A 64 8.43 -5.91 -5.33
N ARG A 65 7.16 -6.04 -4.90
CA ARG A 65 5.99 -5.78 -5.74
C ARG A 65 5.09 -4.73 -5.10
N LEU A 66 4.49 -3.90 -5.94
CA LEU A 66 3.37 -3.01 -5.57
C LEU A 66 2.14 -3.46 -6.33
N ILE A 67 1.08 -3.83 -5.61
CA ILE A 67 -0.23 -4.19 -6.15
C ILE A 67 -1.22 -3.18 -5.60
N TYR A 68 -2.07 -2.59 -6.45
CA TYR A 68 -2.98 -1.54 -6.01
C TYR A 68 -4.31 -1.55 -6.76
N ARG A 69 -5.34 -1.03 -6.11
CA ARG A 69 -6.69 -0.88 -6.66
C ARG A 69 -7.21 0.54 -6.41
N PRO A 70 -7.32 1.39 -7.44
CA PRO A 70 -7.92 2.70 -7.29
C PRO A 70 -9.45 2.60 -7.40
N ARG A 71 -10.15 3.39 -6.59
CA ARG A 71 -11.61 3.55 -6.61
C ARG A 71 -11.96 5.02 -6.72
N VAL A 72 -12.65 5.38 -7.79
CA VAL A 72 -13.15 6.74 -8.02
C VAL A 72 -14.56 6.86 -7.45
N TYR A 73 -14.77 7.82 -6.56
CA TYR A 73 -16.10 8.13 -6.04
C TYR A 73 -16.78 9.18 -6.93
N ASN A 74 -17.91 8.82 -7.55
CA ASN A 74 -18.67 9.65 -8.51
C ASN A 74 -19.95 10.25 -7.94
N LYS A 75 -20.23 10.11 -6.64
CA LYS A 75 -21.45 10.57 -5.96
C LYS A 75 -22.77 10.01 -6.56
N ARG A 76 -22.73 8.79 -7.06
CA ARG A 76 -23.96 8.13 -7.49
C ARG A 76 -24.80 7.74 -6.26
N LYS A 77 -26.11 7.74 -6.41
CA LYS A 77 -27.02 7.27 -5.35
C LYS A 77 -26.61 5.83 -4.93
N HIS A 78 -26.45 5.61 -3.63
CA HIS A 78 -25.97 4.34 -3.04
C HIS A 78 -24.53 3.92 -3.37
N GLU A 79 -23.72 4.82 -3.94
CA GLU A 79 -22.30 4.54 -4.14
C GLU A 79 -21.54 4.60 -2.80
N ARG A 80 -20.77 3.54 -2.50
CA ARG A 80 -19.92 3.48 -1.29
C ARG A 80 -18.74 4.43 -1.45
N THR A 81 -18.41 5.16 -0.40
CA THR A 81 -17.33 6.17 -0.38
C THR A 81 -15.95 5.58 -0.12
N SER A 82 -15.88 4.37 0.44
CA SER A 82 -14.66 3.66 0.82
C SER A 82 -14.70 2.21 0.34
N PHE A 83 -13.59 1.52 0.50
CA PHE A 83 -13.50 0.09 0.29
C PHE A 83 -14.33 -0.67 1.33
N ASP A 84 -14.78 -1.85 0.95
CA ASP A 84 -15.48 -2.81 1.78
C ASP A 84 -14.63 -4.09 1.87
N TRP A 85 -14.94 -4.97 2.82
CA TRP A 85 -14.23 -6.22 3.03
C TRP A 85 -14.14 -7.10 1.76
N THR A 86 -15.17 -7.05 0.89
CA THR A 86 -15.17 -7.76 -0.40
C THR A 86 -14.14 -7.20 -1.38
N ASP A 87 -13.93 -5.87 -1.38
CA ASP A 87 -12.92 -5.22 -2.21
C ASP A 87 -11.50 -5.65 -1.78
N TYR A 88 -11.27 -5.75 -0.47
CA TYR A 88 -10.00 -6.23 0.10
C TYR A 88 -9.78 -7.71 -0.16
N ARG A 89 -10.81 -8.56 -0.01
CA ARG A 89 -10.76 -9.97 -0.39
C ARG A 89 -10.28 -10.12 -1.85
N ASP A 90 -10.86 -9.35 -2.76
CA ASP A 90 -10.53 -9.41 -4.18
C ASP A 90 -9.10 -8.90 -4.45
N LEU A 91 -8.62 -7.90 -3.70
CA LEU A 91 -7.24 -7.43 -3.76
C LEU A 91 -6.26 -8.51 -3.28
N ILE A 92 -6.56 -9.17 -2.16
CA ILE A 92 -5.76 -10.26 -1.59
C ILE A 92 -5.70 -11.45 -2.55
N ALA A 93 -6.85 -11.85 -3.11
CA ALA A 93 -6.91 -12.94 -4.09
C ALA A 93 -6.08 -12.64 -5.35
N CYS A 94 -6.22 -11.40 -5.87
CA CYS A 94 -5.43 -10.94 -7.01
C CYS A 94 -3.91 -10.93 -6.69
N ALA A 95 -3.54 -10.48 -5.47
CA ALA A 95 -2.15 -10.50 -5.02
C ALA A 95 -1.61 -11.94 -4.96
N HIS A 96 -2.33 -12.87 -4.35
CA HIS A 96 -1.94 -14.28 -4.30
C HIS A 96 -1.68 -14.87 -5.69
N GLN A 97 -2.59 -14.62 -6.64
CA GLN A 97 -2.44 -15.08 -8.02
C GLN A 97 -1.19 -14.51 -8.71
N GLN A 98 -0.88 -13.23 -8.49
CA GLN A 98 0.29 -12.58 -9.08
C GLN A 98 1.61 -13.00 -8.42
N LEU A 99 1.59 -13.30 -7.14
CA LEU A 99 2.77 -13.63 -6.34
C LEU A 99 3.13 -15.13 -6.43
N GLY A 100 2.16 -15.99 -6.70
CA GLY A 100 2.37 -17.44 -6.90
C GLY A 100 2.88 -18.15 -5.65
N GLY A 101 2.45 -17.75 -4.45
CA GLY A 101 2.89 -18.37 -3.20
C GLY A 101 2.06 -17.94 -1.99
N PRO A 102 2.33 -18.51 -0.80
CA PRO A 102 1.65 -18.13 0.42
C PRO A 102 1.85 -16.66 0.76
N VAL A 103 0.85 -16.05 1.39
CA VAL A 103 0.81 -14.63 1.75
C VAL A 103 0.64 -14.46 3.25
N ILE A 104 1.53 -13.70 3.85
CA ILE A 104 1.36 -13.15 5.20
C ILE A 104 0.97 -11.69 5.03
N LEU A 105 -0.31 -11.41 5.22
CA LEU A 105 -0.85 -10.07 5.15
C LEU A 105 -0.66 -9.36 6.48
N VAL A 106 0.11 -8.28 6.47
CA VAL A 106 0.30 -7.40 7.62
C VAL A 106 -0.62 -6.20 7.47
N TRP A 107 -1.49 -6.01 8.45
CA TRP A 107 -2.62 -5.10 8.33
C TRP A 107 -2.81 -4.24 9.58
N ASP A 108 -3.36 -3.05 9.41
CA ASP A 108 -3.78 -2.25 10.54
C ASP A 108 -5.07 -2.78 11.19
N ASN A 109 -5.52 -2.11 12.25
CA ASN A 109 -6.67 -2.53 13.04
C ASN A 109 -7.99 -1.86 12.63
N LEU A 110 -8.16 -1.41 11.38
CA LEU A 110 -9.43 -0.85 10.93
C LEU A 110 -10.57 -1.87 11.04
N ASN A 111 -11.79 -1.39 11.33
CA ASN A 111 -12.96 -2.25 11.51
C ASN A 111 -13.28 -3.09 10.27
N THR A 112 -13.07 -2.55 9.07
CA THR A 112 -13.24 -3.26 7.80
C THR A 112 -12.28 -4.44 7.65
N HIS A 113 -11.07 -4.32 8.20
CA HIS A 113 -10.04 -5.35 8.20
C HIS A 113 -10.36 -6.48 9.19
N ARG A 114 -11.19 -6.19 10.18
CA ARG A 114 -11.68 -7.15 11.19
C ARG A 114 -13.04 -7.75 10.87
N ALA A 115 -13.59 -7.46 9.69
CA ALA A 115 -14.88 -7.98 9.27
C ALA A 115 -14.92 -9.52 9.33
N ALA A 116 -16.08 -10.06 9.73
CA ALA A 116 -16.26 -11.51 9.81
C ALA A 116 -15.97 -12.21 8.48
N GLY A 117 -16.36 -11.58 7.35
CA GLY A 117 -16.11 -12.12 6.01
C GLY A 117 -14.62 -12.28 5.67
N ILE A 118 -13.77 -11.36 6.13
CA ILE A 118 -12.30 -11.47 5.93
C ILE A 118 -11.74 -12.61 6.78
N ARG A 119 -12.19 -12.77 8.02
CA ARG A 119 -11.74 -13.88 8.89
C ARG A 119 -12.15 -15.23 8.30
N GLN A 120 -13.40 -15.37 7.88
CA GLN A 120 -13.89 -16.58 7.21
C GLN A 120 -13.13 -16.88 5.93
N TYR A 121 -12.79 -15.84 5.16
CA TYR A 121 -11.98 -16.00 3.96
C TYR A 121 -10.57 -16.48 4.29
N ALA A 122 -9.92 -15.94 5.32
CA ALA A 122 -8.59 -16.38 5.75
C ALA A 122 -8.60 -17.81 6.31
N ASP A 123 -9.63 -18.16 7.10
CA ASP A 123 -9.79 -19.50 7.67
C ASP A 123 -10.02 -20.57 6.58
N ALA A 124 -10.61 -20.18 5.45
CA ALA A 124 -10.87 -21.06 4.32
C ALA A 124 -9.67 -21.24 3.35
N HIS A 125 -8.56 -20.51 3.59
CA HIS A 125 -7.42 -20.51 2.67
C HIS A 125 -6.10 -20.69 3.42
N ASP A 126 -5.47 -21.83 3.30
CA ASP A 126 -4.21 -22.21 3.95
C ASP A 126 -2.99 -21.37 3.50
N TRP A 127 -3.08 -20.74 2.33
CA TRP A 127 -2.06 -19.84 1.81
C TRP A 127 -2.11 -18.42 2.40
N LEU A 128 -3.14 -18.06 3.18
CA LEU A 128 -3.33 -16.71 3.72
C LEU A 128 -3.19 -16.71 5.25
N THR A 129 -2.24 -15.94 5.76
CA THR A 129 -2.12 -15.64 7.17
C THR A 129 -2.26 -14.14 7.39
N ILE A 130 -3.15 -13.71 8.29
CA ILE A 130 -3.33 -12.29 8.63
C ILE A 130 -2.63 -11.98 9.96
N VAL A 131 -1.85 -10.92 9.96
CA VAL A 131 -1.16 -10.38 11.15
C VAL A 131 -1.53 -8.91 11.29
N HIS A 132 -2.00 -8.52 12.46
CA HIS A 132 -2.33 -7.12 12.71
C HIS A 132 -1.15 -6.36 13.29
N LEU A 133 -0.90 -5.15 12.77
CA LEU A 133 0.04 -4.20 13.34
C LEU A 133 -0.41 -3.77 14.76
N PRO A 134 0.51 -3.34 15.61
CA PRO A 134 0.12 -2.66 16.85
C PRO A 134 -0.78 -1.45 16.57
N THR A 135 -1.67 -1.15 17.50
CA THR A 135 -2.54 0.03 17.40
C THR A 135 -1.69 1.30 17.34
N TYR A 136 -2.03 2.21 16.44
CA TYR A 136 -1.31 3.49 16.23
C TYR A 136 0.18 3.35 15.85
N ALA A 137 0.53 2.36 15.04
CA ALA A 137 1.89 2.16 14.54
C ALA A 137 1.99 2.31 13.00
N PRO A 138 1.61 3.47 12.40
CA PRO A 138 1.72 3.68 10.96
C PRO A 138 3.17 3.64 10.47
N ASP A 139 4.12 4.03 11.33
CA ASP A 139 5.55 4.01 11.00
C ASP A 139 6.09 2.59 10.70
N LEU A 140 5.36 1.55 11.08
CA LEU A 140 5.68 0.17 10.76
C LEU A 140 5.07 -0.30 9.43
N ASN A 141 4.26 0.56 8.76
CA ASN A 141 3.64 0.20 7.49
C ASN A 141 4.36 0.85 6.31
N PRO A 142 5.15 0.09 5.51
CA PRO A 142 5.89 0.64 4.38
C PRO A 142 5.00 1.22 3.27
N VAL A 143 3.70 0.93 3.25
CA VAL A 143 2.76 1.55 2.29
C VAL A 143 2.63 3.05 2.53
N GLU A 144 2.81 3.55 3.76
CA GLU A 144 2.88 4.98 4.05
C GLU A 144 4.02 5.68 3.29
N GLY A 145 5.15 4.98 3.09
CA GLY A 145 6.23 5.45 2.21
C GLY A 145 5.77 5.64 0.77
N VAL A 146 4.96 4.72 0.23
CA VAL A 146 4.36 4.85 -1.12
C VAL A 146 3.48 6.10 -1.21
N TRP A 147 2.65 6.35 -0.20
CA TRP A 147 1.83 7.57 -0.14
C TRP A 147 2.68 8.84 -0.05
N SER A 148 3.77 8.78 0.70
CA SER A 148 4.74 9.88 0.80
C SER A 148 5.39 10.19 -0.55
N LEU A 149 5.84 9.18 -1.29
CA LEU A 149 6.41 9.33 -2.63
C LEU A 149 5.41 9.97 -3.60
N LEU A 150 4.15 9.54 -3.59
CA LEU A 150 3.10 10.14 -4.42
C LEU A 150 2.83 11.60 -4.06
N ARG A 151 2.71 11.89 -2.76
CA ARG A 151 2.38 13.24 -2.25
C ARG A 151 3.52 14.23 -2.45
N ARG A 152 4.77 13.80 -2.39
CA ARG A 152 5.96 14.65 -2.60
C ARG A 152 6.41 14.71 -4.06
N GLY A 153 5.98 13.77 -4.88
CA GLY A 153 6.34 13.65 -6.31
C GLY A 153 5.21 14.10 -7.23
N PRO A 154 4.56 13.17 -7.95
CA PRO A 154 3.65 13.50 -9.05
C PRO A 154 2.41 14.31 -8.66
N LEU A 155 1.97 14.23 -7.41
CA LEU A 155 0.80 14.97 -6.93
C LEU A 155 1.15 16.34 -6.34
N ALA A 156 2.42 16.58 -6.04
CA ALA A 156 2.86 17.80 -5.37
C ALA A 156 2.59 19.04 -6.22
N ASN A 157 1.99 20.06 -5.61
CA ASN A 157 1.74 21.37 -6.24
C ASN A 157 1.04 21.31 -7.62
N THR A 158 0.34 20.21 -7.94
CA THR A 158 -0.31 20.02 -9.24
C THR A 158 -1.71 20.63 -9.23
N ALA A 159 -1.97 21.60 -10.11
CA ALA A 159 -3.30 22.14 -10.31
C ALA A 159 -4.14 21.16 -11.14
N PHE A 160 -4.91 20.29 -10.48
CA PHE A 160 -5.78 19.35 -11.16
C PHE A 160 -6.96 20.09 -11.82
N THR A 161 -7.17 19.85 -13.12
CA THR A 161 -8.25 20.46 -13.91
C THR A 161 -9.57 19.78 -13.61
N ASP A 162 -9.56 18.47 -13.46
CA ASP A 162 -10.71 17.60 -13.24
C ASP A 162 -10.29 16.28 -12.54
N ALA A 163 -11.26 15.44 -12.21
CA ALA A 163 -11.00 14.16 -11.53
C ALA A 163 -10.27 13.16 -12.43
N ASP A 164 -10.42 13.25 -13.74
CA ASP A 164 -9.72 12.36 -14.66
C ASP A 164 -8.25 12.73 -14.74
N HIS A 165 -7.90 14.02 -14.66
CA HIS A 165 -6.52 14.47 -14.53
C HIS A 165 -5.89 13.93 -13.24
N LEU A 166 -6.56 14.07 -12.09
CA LEU A 166 -6.09 13.48 -10.83
C LEU A 166 -5.91 11.96 -10.96
N THR A 167 -6.89 11.26 -11.55
CA THR A 167 -6.83 9.81 -11.73
C THR A 167 -5.65 9.38 -12.59
N ARG A 168 -5.43 10.07 -13.73
CA ARG A 168 -4.28 9.77 -14.61
C ARG A 168 -2.96 10.02 -13.90
N THR A 169 -2.81 11.15 -13.21
CA THR A 169 -1.59 11.51 -12.49
C THR A 169 -1.28 10.49 -11.38
N LEU A 170 -2.30 10.11 -10.62
CA LEU A 170 -2.18 9.12 -9.56
C LEU A 170 -1.77 7.75 -10.10
N ARG A 171 -2.45 7.26 -11.15
CA ARG A 171 -2.10 5.99 -11.80
C ARG A 171 -0.70 6.01 -12.39
N HIS A 172 -0.30 7.13 -12.99
CA HIS A 172 1.05 7.28 -13.52
C HIS A 172 2.11 7.18 -12.41
N GLY A 173 1.91 7.90 -11.29
CA GLY A 173 2.81 7.85 -10.14
C GLY A 173 2.90 6.45 -9.52
N LEU A 174 1.76 5.79 -9.30
CA LEU A 174 1.72 4.40 -8.80
C LEU A 174 2.46 3.44 -9.73
N ARG A 175 2.26 3.59 -11.05
CA ARG A 175 2.94 2.77 -12.05
C ARG A 175 4.45 3.02 -12.06
N GLN A 176 4.90 4.25 -11.91
CA GLN A 176 6.32 4.56 -11.78
C GLN A 176 6.95 3.86 -10.58
N ILE A 177 6.29 3.88 -9.41
CA ILE A 177 6.77 3.18 -8.21
C ILE A 177 6.73 1.66 -8.43
N GLN A 178 5.69 1.12 -9.05
CA GLN A 178 5.54 -0.32 -9.32
C GLN A 178 6.70 -0.89 -10.16
N TYR A 179 7.26 -0.11 -11.07
CA TYR A 179 8.41 -0.51 -11.89
C TYR A 179 9.77 -0.23 -11.23
N ARG A 180 9.80 0.38 -10.06
CA ARG A 180 10.99 0.76 -9.31
C ARG A 180 11.04 0.02 -7.97
N PRO A 181 11.51 -1.25 -7.94
CA PRO A 181 11.60 -2.02 -6.69
C PRO A 181 12.49 -1.35 -5.65
N ASP A 182 13.52 -0.61 -6.08
CA ASP A 182 14.37 0.18 -5.22
C ASP A 182 13.59 1.22 -4.37
N LEU A 183 12.54 1.82 -4.92
CA LEU A 183 11.66 2.72 -4.18
C LEU A 183 10.80 1.94 -3.15
N ILE A 184 10.32 0.76 -3.53
CA ILE A 184 9.52 -0.09 -2.65
C ILE A 184 10.39 -0.61 -1.50
N ASP A 185 11.62 -1.03 -1.78
CA ASP A 185 12.59 -1.48 -0.78
C ASP A 185 12.99 -0.33 0.16
N GLY A 186 13.15 0.89 -0.37
CA GLY A 186 13.35 2.10 0.42
C GLY A 186 12.23 2.33 1.43
N CYS A 187 10.95 2.13 1.03
CA CYS A 187 9.82 2.25 1.94
C CYS A 187 9.90 1.25 3.11
N LEU A 188 10.36 0.01 2.87
CA LEU A 188 10.58 -0.95 3.95
C LEU A 188 11.72 -0.50 4.88
N THR A 189 12.82 -0.04 4.30
CA THR A 189 13.99 0.44 5.06
C THR A 189 13.63 1.60 5.98
N GLU A 190 12.78 2.52 5.55
CA GLU A 190 12.29 3.65 6.36
C GLU A 190 11.53 3.21 7.62
N THR A 191 10.90 2.05 7.62
CA THR A 191 10.22 1.49 8.81
C THR A 191 11.17 0.86 9.83
N GLY A 192 12.45 0.70 9.51
CA GLY A 192 13.42 -0.05 10.31
C GLY A 192 13.23 -1.58 10.29
N LEU A 193 12.25 -2.07 9.54
CA LEU A 193 12.01 -3.51 9.38
C LEU A 193 12.97 -4.11 8.35
N THR A 194 13.35 -5.35 8.58
CA THR A 194 14.11 -6.17 7.63
C THR A 194 13.43 -7.50 7.40
N ILE A 195 13.38 -7.94 6.14
CA ILE A 195 12.85 -9.24 5.76
C ILE A 195 14.01 -10.08 5.23
N THR A 196 14.52 -10.98 6.06
CA THR A 196 15.66 -11.84 5.73
C THR A 196 15.24 -13.29 5.55
N ARG A 197 16.03 -14.06 4.78
CA ARG A 197 15.91 -15.53 4.80
C ARG A 197 16.35 -16.01 6.18
N HIS A 198 15.56 -16.89 6.77
CA HIS A 198 16.03 -17.66 7.91
C HIS A 198 16.70 -18.91 7.34
N ASP A 199 18.01 -18.96 7.31
CA ASP A 199 18.72 -20.22 7.08
C ASP A 199 18.44 -21.13 8.28
N PRO A 200 17.89 -22.33 8.10
CA PRO A 200 17.70 -23.25 9.19
C PRO A 200 19.08 -23.54 9.78
N THR A 201 19.27 -23.24 11.05
CA THR A 201 20.50 -23.60 11.78
C THR A 201 20.77 -25.08 11.55
N PRO A 202 21.97 -25.47 11.05
CA PRO A 202 22.26 -26.88 10.84
C PRO A 202 22.11 -27.61 12.18
N THR A 203 21.16 -28.54 12.22
CA THR A 203 21.00 -29.45 13.37
C THR A 203 22.33 -30.18 13.58
N ARG A 204 23.04 -29.79 14.65
CA ARG A 204 24.21 -30.60 15.13
C ARG A 204 23.70 -32.01 15.32
N LYS A 205 24.19 -32.94 14.51
CA LYS A 205 24.03 -34.38 14.80
C LYS A 205 24.71 -34.65 16.17
N PRO A 206 24.03 -35.29 17.10
CA PRO A 206 24.69 -35.78 18.32
C PRO A 206 25.72 -36.81 17.89
N GLN A 207 26.95 -36.65 18.46
CA GLN A 207 28.00 -37.66 18.38
C GLN A 207 27.65 -38.85 19.25
#